data_e1c1c65dede19adda6af83b920ab2c42
#
_entry.id   e1c1c65dede19adda6af83b920ab2c42
#
_cell.length_a   1.000
_cell.length_b   1.000
_cell.length_c   1.000
_cell.angle_alpha   90.00
_cell.angle_beta   90.00
_cell.angle_gamma   90.00
#
_symmetry.space_group_name_H-M   'P 1'
#
loop_
_entity.id
_entity.type
_entity.pdbx_description
1 polymer ?
#
loop_
_entity_poly.entity_id
_entity_poly.type
_entity_poly.pdbx_seq_one_letter_code
_entity_poly.pdbx_strand_id
1 'polypeptide(L)'
;MIYLQLFFSFLQIGALSFGGGYEAMPLIQEQVVTMHGWISMETFSDLVTIAEMTPGPIAVNSATFVGTRIAGPGGAVVATLGCILPSCIIVTLLAYIYTKYRKMSLLQGTLTSLRPAVVAMIAKAGVTILVSSFFINGAVELFRENICIRMVVFFTAALVLLRKYKMNPILVMVLCGVANMAFCAAVGS
;
A
#
# COMPACT_ATOMS: atom_id res chain seq x y z
N MET A 1 -15.87 -5.33 -27.15
CA MET A 1 -16.30 -5.87 -25.83
C MET A 1 -15.20 -5.79 -24.75
N ILE A 2 -13.91 -5.80 -25.14
CA ILE A 2 -12.78 -5.82 -24.16
C ILE A 2 -12.77 -4.63 -23.19
N TYR A 3 -13.09 -3.41 -23.65
CA TYR A 3 -13.15 -2.21 -22.80
C TYR A 3 -14.19 -2.31 -21.68
N LEU A 4 -15.36 -2.90 -21.97
CA LEU A 4 -16.39 -3.12 -20.95
C LEU A 4 -15.96 -4.16 -19.91
N GLN A 5 -15.31 -5.22 -20.35
CA GLN A 5 -14.77 -6.22 -19.42
C GLN A 5 -13.70 -5.62 -18.52
N LEU A 6 -12.73 -4.87 -19.08
CA LEU A 6 -11.75 -4.13 -18.31
C LEU A 6 -12.38 -3.19 -17.29
N PHE A 7 -13.39 -2.41 -17.74
CA PHE A 7 -14.09 -1.47 -16.86
C PHE A 7 -14.74 -2.18 -15.67
N PHE A 8 -15.54 -3.22 -15.91
CA PHE A 8 -16.26 -3.92 -14.86
C PHE A 8 -15.35 -4.71 -13.92
N SER A 9 -14.30 -5.35 -14.43
CA SER A 9 -13.32 -6.06 -13.60
C SER A 9 -12.59 -5.09 -12.66
N PHE A 10 -12.13 -3.96 -13.19
CA PHE A 10 -11.45 -2.97 -12.34
C PHE A 10 -12.42 -2.16 -11.46
N LEU A 11 -13.68 -2.02 -11.85
CA LEU A 11 -14.73 -1.48 -10.99
C LEU A 11 -14.98 -2.39 -9.79
N GLN A 12 -15.01 -3.70 -9.98
CA GLN A 12 -15.13 -4.67 -8.92
C GLN A 12 -13.91 -4.64 -7.99
N ILE A 13 -12.70 -4.61 -8.54
CA ILE A 13 -11.46 -4.46 -7.77
C ILE A 13 -11.50 -3.18 -6.94
N GLY A 14 -11.84 -2.04 -7.56
CA GLY A 14 -11.91 -0.75 -6.86
C GLY A 14 -12.99 -0.67 -5.79
N ALA A 15 -14.10 -1.39 -5.95
CA ALA A 15 -15.18 -1.45 -4.96
C ALA A 15 -14.86 -2.37 -3.78
N LEU A 16 -14.11 -3.44 -3.99
CA LEU A 16 -13.82 -4.47 -2.97
C LEU A 16 -12.43 -4.33 -2.34
N SER A 17 -11.57 -3.48 -2.90
CA SER A 17 -10.22 -3.23 -2.39
C SER A 17 -10.27 -2.28 -1.18
N PHE A 18 -10.50 -2.82 0.01
CA PHE A 18 -10.48 -2.08 1.25
C PHE A 18 -9.12 -2.22 1.93
N GLY A 19 -8.48 -1.10 2.30
CA GLY A 19 -7.34 -1.11 3.22
C GLY A 19 -5.97 -0.82 2.64
N GLY A 20 -5.71 -0.96 1.36
CA GLY A 20 -4.42 -0.56 0.76
C GLY A 20 -3.79 -1.56 -0.18
N GLY A 21 -2.59 -1.24 -0.69
CA GLY A 21 -2.00 -1.82 -1.87
C GLY A 21 -1.94 -3.35 -1.96
N TYR A 22 -1.40 -4.02 -0.97
CA TYR A 22 -1.23 -5.48 -1.01
C TYR A 22 -2.52 -6.27 -0.87
N GLU A 23 -3.54 -5.72 -0.21
CA GLU A 23 -4.83 -6.39 -0.03
C GLU A 23 -5.62 -6.49 -1.35
N ALA A 24 -5.34 -5.61 -2.31
CA ALA A 24 -5.92 -5.66 -3.64
C ALA A 24 -5.28 -6.74 -4.54
N MET A 25 -4.06 -7.19 -4.24
CA MET A 25 -3.31 -8.11 -5.11
C MET A 25 -4.01 -9.44 -5.38
N PRO A 26 -4.59 -10.15 -4.38
CA PRO A 26 -5.32 -11.39 -4.66
C PRO A 26 -6.52 -11.17 -5.57
N LEU A 27 -7.25 -10.05 -5.41
CA LEU A 27 -8.39 -9.71 -6.27
C LEU A 27 -7.95 -9.39 -7.70
N ILE A 28 -6.84 -8.66 -7.86
CA ILE A 28 -6.27 -8.35 -9.16
C ILE A 28 -5.82 -9.63 -9.85
N GLN A 29 -5.09 -10.50 -9.14
CA GLN A 29 -4.63 -11.79 -9.66
C GLN A 29 -5.81 -12.66 -10.12
N GLU A 30 -6.85 -12.77 -9.29
CA GLU A 30 -8.03 -13.56 -9.61
C GLU A 30 -8.71 -13.05 -10.88
N GLN A 31 -8.94 -11.75 -11.00
CA GLN A 31 -9.61 -11.13 -12.15
C GLN A 31 -8.77 -11.22 -13.41
N VAL A 32 -7.49 -10.91 -13.33
CA VAL A 32 -6.65 -10.67 -14.52
C VAL A 32 -5.97 -11.95 -15.01
N VAL A 33 -5.57 -12.87 -14.09
CA VAL A 33 -4.90 -14.12 -14.43
C VAL A 33 -5.90 -15.27 -14.50
N THR A 34 -6.68 -15.47 -13.42
CA THR A 34 -7.49 -16.68 -13.26
C THR A 34 -8.79 -16.61 -14.06
N MET A 35 -9.55 -15.53 -13.94
CA MET A 35 -10.88 -15.43 -14.56
C MET A 35 -10.81 -15.07 -16.05
N HIS A 36 -9.99 -14.10 -16.42
CA HIS A 36 -9.93 -13.60 -17.77
C HIS A 36 -8.71 -14.08 -18.57
N GLY A 37 -7.66 -14.56 -17.90
CA GLY A 37 -6.43 -15.02 -18.57
C GLY A 37 -5.75 -13.91 -19.38
N TRP A 38 -5.90 -12.66 -19.00
CA TRP A 38 -5.37 -11.53 -19.76
C TRP A 38 -3.86 -11.44 -19.72
N ILE A 39 -3.26 -11.85 -18.60
CA ILE A 39 -1.80 -11.94 -18.45
C ILE A 39 -1.42 -13.25 -17.77
N SER A 40 -0.18 -13.71 -18.04
CA SER A 40 0.39 -14.85 -17.36
C SER A 40 0.79 -14.53 -15.92
N MET A 41 1.00 -15.56 -15.11
CA MET A 41 1.47 -15.38 -13.72
C MET A 41 2.86 -14.72 -13.67
N GLU A 42 3.72 -14.97 -14.64
CA GLU A 42 5.02 -14.32 -14.79
C GLU A 42 4.85 -12.81 -15.01
N THR A 43 4.01 -12.43 -15.98
CA THR A 43 3.69 -11.02 -16.24
C THR A 43 3.00 -10.35 -15.03
N PHE A 44 2.24 -11.11 -14.24
CA PHE A 44 1.65 -10.59 -13.01
C PHE A 44 2.72 -10.28 -11.95
N SER A 45 3.77 -11.09 -11.83
CA SER A 45 4.91 -10.80 -10.96
C SER A 45 5.64 -9.53 -11.36
N ASP A 46 5.86 -9.33 -12.68
CA ASP A 46 6.42 -8.08 -13.20
C ASP A 46 5.53 -6.87 -12.89
N LEU A 47 4.20 -7.03 -13.06
CA LEU A 47 3.21 -6.00 -12.73
C LEU A 47 3.32 -5.58 -11.25
N VAL A 48 3.43 -6.55 -10.33
CA VAL A 48 3.59 -6.26 -8.89
C VAL A 48 4.84 -5.41 -8.67
N THR A 49 5.97 -5.83 -9.22
CA THR A 49 7.24 -5.11 -9.08
C THR A 49 7.15 -3.68 -9.64
N ILE A 50 6.58 -3.50 -10.83
CA ILE A 50 6.41 -2.18 -11.46
C ILE A 50 5.44 -1.31 -10.65
N ALA A 51 4.34 -1.90 -10.15
CA ALA A 51 3.35 -1.18 -9.37
C ALA A 51 3.91 -0.69 -8.02
N GLU A 52 4.86 -1.41 -7.43
CA GLU A 52 5.56 -1.02 -6.21
C GLU A 52 6.59 0.09 -6.45
N MET A 53 7.27 0.06 -7.59
CA MET A 53 8.24 1.09 -7.98
C MET A 53 7.58 2.40 -8.43
N THR A 54 6.31 2.34 -8.86
CA THR A 54 5.57 3.50 -9.35
C THR A 54 4.87 4.21 -8.20
N PRO A 55 5.10 5.52 -7.99
CA PRO A 55 4.43 6.25 -6.91
C PRO A 55 2.92 6.32 -7.16
N GLY A 56 2.12 5.77 -6.23
CA GLY A 56 0.66 5.77 -6.32
C GLY A 56 0.02 4.52 -5.75
N PRO A 57 -1.33 4.45 -5.70
CA PRO A 57 -2.04 3.25 -5.25
C PRO A 57 -1.76 2.07 -6.19
N ILE A 58 -1.36 0.94 -5.64
CA ILE A 58 -1.02 -0.26 -6.40
C ILE A 58 -2.16 -0.70 -7.33
N ALA A 59 -3.42 -0.64 -6.85
CA ALA A 59 -4.57 -1.00 -7.66
C ALA A 59 -4.72 -0.12 -8.91
N VAL A 60 -4.44 1.19 -8.80
CA VAL A 60 -4.50 2.14 -9.92
C VAL A 60 -3.35 1.91 -10.90
N ASN A 61 -2.12 1.67 -10.38
CA ASN A 61 -0.96 1.34 -11.20
C ASN A 61 -1.18 0.04 -11.97
N SER A 62 -1.74 -0.97 -11.30
CA SER A 62 -2.10 -2.26 -11.92
C SER A 62 -3.19 -2.11 -12.98
N ALA A 63 -4.21 -1.29 -12.73
CA ALA A 63 -5.27 -1.00 -13.71
C ALA A 63 -4.69 -0.37 -14.98
N THR A 64 -3.81 0.61 -14.81
CA THR A 64 -3.15 1.29 -15.92
C THR A 64 -2.26 0.33 -16.71
N PHE A 65 -1.46 -0.49 -16.03
CA PHE A 65 -0.58 -1.47 -16.65
C PHE A 65 -1.36 -2.52 -17.46
N VAL A 66 -2.33 -3.17 -16.83
CA VAL A 66 -3.16 -4.20 -17.49
C VAL A 66 -3.94 -3.60 -18.64
N GLY A 67 -4.57 -2.44 -18.42
CA GLY A 67 -5.32 -1.75 -19.46
C GLY A 67 -4.46 -1.40 -20.67
N THR A 68 -3.23 -0.91 -20.43
CA THR A 68 -2.27 -0.59 -21.51
C THR A 68 -1.88 -1.85 -22.28
N ARG A 69 -1.64 -2.94 -21.58
CA ARG A 69 -1.17 -4.20 -22.18
C ARG A 69 -2.24 -4.84 -23.08
N ILE A 70 -3.50 -4.74 -22.68
CA ILE A 70 -4.61 -5.44 -23.37
C ILE A 70 -5.24 -4.61 -24.49
N ALA A 71 -5.43 -3.33 -24.26
CA ALA A 71 -6.16 -2.46 -25.19
C ALA A 71 -5.48 -1.10 -25.41
N GLY A 72 -4.17 -1.02 -25.16
CA GLY A 72 -3.38 0.19 -25.36
C GLY A 72 -3.79 1.36 -24.45
N PRO A 73 -3.48 2.61 -24.85
CA PRO A 73 -3.77 3.79 -24.00
C PRO A 73 -5.25 3.95 -23.65
N GLY A 74 -6.16 3.59 -24.58
CA GLY A 74 -7.61 3.59 -24.32
C GLY A 74 -8.02 2.61 -23.23
N GLY A 75 -7.42 1.41 -23.23
CA GLY A 75 -7.62 0.41 -22.18
C GLY A 75 -7.13 0.88 -20.82
N ALA A 76 -5.99 1.56 -20.78
CA ALA A 76 -5.46 2.15 -19.56
C ALA A 76 -6.44 3.15 -18.93
N VAL A 77 -6.97 4.07 -19.72
CA VAL A 77 -7.95 5.07 -19.24
C VAL A 77 -9.21 4.39 -18.71
N VAL A 78 -9.76 3.44 -19.45
CA VAL A 78 -11.00 2.75 -19.08
C VAL A 78 -10.83 1.91 -17.81
N ALA A 79 -9.75 1.15 -17.69
CA ALA A 79 -9.45 0.34 -16.50
C ALA A 79 -9.22 1.22 -15.27
N THR A 80 -8.47 2.31 -15.43
CA THR A 80 -8.19 3.26 -14.34
C THR A 80 -9.47 3.97 -13.87
N LEU A 81 -10.32 4.41 -14.80
CA LEU A 81 -11.62 5.00 -14.46
C LEU A 81 -12.50 3.99 -13.72
N GLY A 82 -12.56 2.74 -14.19
CA GLY A 82 -13.28 1.68 -13.49
C GLY A 82 -12.80 1.51 -12.05
N CYS A 83 -11.50 1.48 -11.83
CA CYS A 83 -10.90 1.32 -10.51
C CYS A 83 -11.21 2.49 -9.55
N ILE A 84 -11.19 3.73 -10.04
CA ILE A 84 -11.35 4.94 -9.21
C ILE A 84 -12.83 5.27 -8.96
N LEU A 85 -13.72 4.95 -9.89
CA LEU A 85 -15.11 5.39 -9.88
C LEU A 85 -15.87 5.00 -8.60
N PRO A 86 -15.79 3.77 -8.07
CA PRO A 86 -16.48 3.41 -6.81
C PRO A 86 -16.04 4.28 -5.64
N SER A 87 -14.74 4.50 -5.51
CA SER A 87 -14.16 5.34 -4.45
C SER A 87 -14.63 6.79 -4.57
N CYS A 88 -14.67 7.33 -5.78
CA CYS A 88 -15.18 8.69 -6.02
C CYS A 88 -16.66 8.82 -5.61
N ILE A 89 -17.49 7.85 -5.97
CA ILE A 89 -18.91 7.85 -5.61
C ILE A 89 -19.08 7.80 -4.09
N ILE A 90 -18.41 6.84 -3.42
CA ILE A 90 -18.52 6.65 -1.98
C ILE A 90 -18.05 7.89 -1.23
N VAL A 91 -16.87 8.43 -1.58
CA VAL A 91 -16.30 9.60 -0.91
C VAL A 91 -17.17 10.84 -1.12
N THR A 92 -17.68 11.05 -2.33
CA THR A 92 -18.56 12.19 -2.64
C THR A 92 -19.88 12.08 -1.86
N LEU A 93 -20.47 10.89 -1.81
CA LEU A 93 -21.69 10.64 -1.05
C LEU A 93 -21.48 10.88 0.45
N LEU A 94 -20.37 10.35 1.00
CA LEU A 94 -20.01 10.55 2.40
C LEU A 94 -19.75 12.03 2.70
N ALA A 95 -19.06 12.75 1.82
CA ALA A 95 -18.81 14.19 1.98
C ALA A 95 -20.13 14.99 1.97
N TYR A 96 -21.05 14.64 1.10
CA TYR A 96 -22.39 15.26 1.06
C TYR A 96 -23.16 15.01 2.36
N ILE A 97 -23.22 13.76 2.83
CA ILE A 97 -23.87 13.38 4.09
C ILE A 97 -23.21 14.11 5.26
N TYR A 98 -21.87 14.12 5.32
CA TYR A 98 -21.14 14.82 6.36
C TYR A 98 -21.44 16.31 6.39
N THR A 99 -21.41 16.98 5.24
CA THR A 99 -21.68 18.42 5.15
C THR A 99 -23.09 18.78 5.60
N LYS A 100 -24.06 17.94 5.22
CA LYS A 100 -25.48 18.15 5.56
C LYS A 100 -25.78 17.87 7.04
N TYR A 101 -25.18 16.84 7.61
CA TYR A 101 -25.52 16.30 8.94
C TYR A 101 -24.41 16.50 9.99
N ARG A 102 -23.38 17.29 9.72
CA ARG A 102 -22.23 17.48 10.61
C ARG A 102 -22.55 17.95 12.03
N LYS A 103 -23.71 18.57 12.24
CA LYS A 103 -24.19 19.06 13.54
C LYS A 103 -24.92 18.00 14.37
N MET A 104 -25.22 16.85 13.80
CA MET A 104 -25.91 15.76 14.51
C MET A 104 -24.95 15.08 15.49
N SER A 105 -25.37 14.94 16.74
CA SER A 105 -24.59 14.29 17.80
C SER A 105 -24.26 12.82 17.47
N LEU A 106 -25.18 12.12 16.80
CA LEU A 106 -25.00 10.74 16.36
C LEU A 106 -23.82 10.61 15.38
N LEU A 107 -23.74 11.47 14.37
CA LEU A 107 -22.66 11.45 13.38
C LEU A 107 -21.30 11.76 14.03
N GLN A 108 -21.27 12.77 14.89
CA GLN A 108 -20.05 13.11 15.64
C GLN A 108 -19.62 11.99 16.59
N GLY A 109 -20.57 11.35 17.26
CA GLY A 109 -20.31 10.18 18.10
C GLY A 109 -19.69 9.04 17.33
N THR A 110 -20.27 8.68 16.18
CA THR A 110 -19.75 7.61 15.30
C THR A 110 -18.32 7.92 14.81
N LEU A 111 -18.09 9.15 14.32
CA LEU A 111 -16.75 9.53 13.84
C LEU A 111 -15.72 9.57 14.99
N THR A 112 -16.13 9.97 16.18
CA THR A 112 -15.23 9.96 17.35
C THR A 112 -14.90 8.55 17.79
N SER A 113 -15.86 7.61 17.71
CA SER A 113 -15.66 6.20 18.03
C SER A 113 -14.76 5.48 17.00
N LEU A 114 -14.68 5.95 15.75
CA LEU A 114 -13.80 5.41 14.73
C LEU A 114 -12.31 5.79 14.92
N ARG A 115 -12.04 6.91 15.59
CA ARG A 115 -10.65 7.39 15.80
C ARG A 115 -9.75 6.36 16.52
N PRO A 116 -10.17 5.73 17.63
CA PRO A 116 -9.36 4.71 18.28
C PRO A 116 -9.09 3.50 17.39
N ALA A 117 -10.06 3.10 16.56
CA ALA A 117 -9.90 2.00 15.62
C ALA A 117 -8.81 2.31 14.57
N VAL A 118 -8.84 3.51 13.99
CA VAL A 118 -7.80 3.94 13.03
C VAL A 118 -6.41 3.98 13.71
N VAL A 119 -6.31 4.50 14.92
CA VAL A 119 -5.04 4.52 15.68
C VAL A 119 -4.54 3.09 15.94
N ALA A 120 -5.44 2.17 16.31
CA ALA A 120 -5.09 0.77 16.53
C ALA A 120 -4.60 0.09 15.25
N MET A 121 -5.22 0.36 14.09
CA MET A 121 -4.77 -0.16 12.79
C MET A 121 -3.38 0.36 12.42
N ILE A 122 -3.12 1.66 12.60
CA ILE A 122 -1.80 2.26 12.36
C ILE A 122 -0.75 1.66 13.31
N ALA A 123 -1.09 1.50 14.58
CA ALA A 123 -0.19 0.88 15.56
C ALA A 123 0.13 -0.58 15.20
N LYS A 124 -0.89 -1.37 14.80
CA LYS A 124 -0.71 -2.74 14.31
C LYS A 124 0.24 -2.78 13.11
N ALA A 125 0.02 -1.94 12.12
CA ALA A 125 0.88 -1.86 10.94
C ALA A 125 2.32 -1.51 11.33
N GLY A 126 2.52 -0.53 12.20
CA GLY A 126 3.83 -0.14 12.72
C GLY A 126 4.54 -1.29 13.44
N VAL A 127 3.83 -2.01 14.32
CA VAL A 127 4.37 -3.18 15.02
C VAL A 127 4.74 -4.30 14.03
N THR A 128 3.90 -4.57 13.04
CA THR A 128 4.18 -5.58 12.02
C THR A 128 5.46 -5.25 11.24
N ILE A 129 5.64 -4.00 10.82
CA ILE A 129 6.84 -3.54 10.11
C ILE A 129 8.08 -3.67 11.03
N LEU A 130 7.97 -3.30 12.30
CA LEU A 130 9.07 -3.44 13.26
C LEU A 130 9.46 -4.91 13.46
N VAL A 131 8.48 -5.79 13.63
CA VAL A 131 8.73 -7.23 13.79
C VAL A 131 9.42 -7.80 12.54
N SER A 132 8.90 -7.50 11.35
CA SER A 132 9.50 -8.00 10.10
C SER A 132 10.90 -7.43 9.83
N SER A 133 11.22 -6.24 10.34
CA SER A 133 12.54 -5.61 10.18
C SER A 133 13.57 -6.09 11.20
N PHE A 134 13.14 -6.45 12.40
CA PHE A 134 14.06 -6.84 13.50
C PHE A 134 14.28 -8.34 13.58
N PHE A 135 13.31 -9.16 13.11
CA PHE A 135 13.40 -10.62 13.18
C PHE A 135 13.59 -11.22 11.79
N ILE A 136 14.65 -12.01 11.61
CA ILE A 136 15.04 -12.60 10.31
C ILE A 136 13.97 -13.54 9.74
N ASN A 137 13.17 -14.20 10.60
CA ASN A 137 12.15 -15.18 10.20
C ASN A 137 10.70 -14.70 10.39
N GLY A 138 10.46 -13.40 10.69
CA GLY A 138 9.11 -12.88 10.90
C GLY A 138 8.33 -13.46 12.10
N ALA A 139 8.90 -14.44 12.80
CA ALA A 139 8.34 -15.01 14.02
C ALA A 139 8.99 -14.38 15.25
N VAL A 140 8.15 -14.02 16.24
CA VAL A 140 8.61 -13.47 17.52
C VAL A 140 9.17 -14.62 18.39
N GLU A 141 10.26 -15.23 17.93
CA GLU A 141 11.04 -16.13 18.79
C GLU A 141 12.13 -15.31 19.46
N LEU A 142 11.97 -15.15 20.79
CA LEU A 142 12.90 -14.40 21.65
C LEU A 142 14.26 -15.08 21.80
N PHE A 143 14.74 -15.76 20.77
CA PHE A 143 16.11 -16.26 20.74
C PHE A 143 17.05 -15.16 20.27
N ARG A 144 18.08 -14.89 21.04
CA ARG A 144 19.08 -13.84 20.87
C ARG A 144 19.81 -13.88 19.51
N GLU A 145 19.71 -14.98 18.80
CA GLU A 145 20.33 -15.20 17.47
C GLU A 145 19.48 -14.66 16.31
N ASN A 146 18.19 -14.38 16.53
CA ASN A 146 17.27 -13.93 15.47
C ASN A 146 17.07 -12.41 15.40
N ILE A 147 17.71 -11.64 16.27
CA ILE A 147 17.57 -10.18 16.32
C ILE A 147 18.70 -9.52 15.56
N CYS A 148 18.39 -8.82 14.49
CA CYS A 148 19.32 -7.97 13.77
C CYS A 148 19.65 -6.70 14.59
N ILE A 149 20.63 -6.79 15.50
CA ILE A 149 21.09 -5.66 16.34
C ILE A 149 21.41 -4.44 15.48
N ARG A 150 21.95 -4.64 14.28
CA ARG A 150 22.22 -3.59 13.30
C ARG A 150 20.97 -2.76 12.97
N MET A 151 19.85 -3.42 12.67
CA MET A 151 18.59 -2.74 12.33
C MET A 151 18.02 -1.97 13.52
N VAL A 152 18.15 -2.50 14.72
CA VAL A 152 17.74 -1.82 15.96
C VAL A 152 18.53 -0.52 16.16
N VAL A 153 19.85 -0.55 15.93
CA VAL A 153 20.72 0.64 16.04
C VAL A 153 20.33 1.70 14.99
N PHE A 154 20.16 1.31 13.72
CA PHE A 154 19.74 2.24 12.67
C PHE A 154 18.35 2.83 12.95
N PHE A 155 17.41 2.02 13.42
CA PHE A 155 16.07 2.48 13.80
C PHE A 155 16.14 3.51 14.94
N THR A 156 16.91 3.22 15.99
CA THR A 156 17.04 4.12 17.13
C THR A 156 17.72 5.43 16.72
N ALA A 157 18.77 5.37 15.91
CA ALA A 157 19.44 6.55 15.37
C ALA A 157 18.51 7.39 14.51
N ALA A 158 17.74 6.78 13.59
CA ALA A 158 16.77 7.45 12.76
C ALA A 158 15.68 8.13 13.60
N LEU A 159 15.17 7.45 14.62
CA LEU A 159 14.14 8.00 15.52
C LEU A 159 14.64 9.22 16.30
N VAL A 160 15.89 9.19 16.78
CA VAL A 160 16.53 10.34 17.46
C VAL A 160 16.70 11.50 16.48
N LEU A 161 17.17 11.25 15.26
CA LEU A 161 17.34 12.28 14.23
C LEU A 161 16.00 12.95 13.87
N LEU A 162 14.95 12.16 13.69
CA LEU A 162 13.62 12.68 13.37
C LEU A 162 13.01 13.46 14.54
N ARG A 163 13.11 12.94 15.76
CA ARG A 163 12.41 13.50 16.93
C ARG A 163 13.16 14.64 17.59
N LYS A 164 14.48 14.50 17.78
CA LYS A 164 15.30 15.51 18.45
C LYS A 164 15.76 16.62 17.52
N TYR A 165 16.23 16.25 16.32
CA TYR A 165 16.76 17.22 15.34
C TYR A 165 15.72 17.70 14.33
N LYS A 166 14.51 17.13 14.32
CA LYS A 166 13.41 17.48 13.39
C LYS A 166 13.86 17.53 11.92
N MET A 167 14.78 16.64 11.55
CA MET A 167 15.30 16.56 10.19
C MET A 167 14.23 16.08 9.22
N ASN A 168 14.40 16.43 7.95
CA ASN A 168 13.49 15.99 6.89
C ASN A 168 13.51 14.45 6.79
N PRO A 169 12.35 13.76 6.85
CA PRO A 169 12.27 12.30 6.79
C PRO A 169 12.99 11.69 5.59
N ILE A 170 12.89 12.32 4.41
CA ILE A 170 13.56 11.86 3.18
C ILE A 170 15.08 11.84 3.36
N LEU A 171 15.65 12.88 3.98
CA LEU A 171 17.08 12.97 4.22
C LEU A 171 17.55 11.91 5.20
N VAL A 172 16.77 11.63 6.25
CA VAL A 172 17.08 10.56 7.21
C VAL A 172 17.04 9.19 6.53
N MET A 173 16.06 8.93 5.64
CA MET A 173 15.98 7.69 4.86
C MET A 173 17.22 7.50 3.98
N VAL A 174 17.63 8.54 3.24
CA VAL A 174 18.84 8.49 2.40
C VAL A 174 20.09 8.24 3.24
N LEU A 175 20.26 8.95 4.36
CA LEU A 175 21.42 8.77 5.25
C LEU A 175 21.48 7.35 5.81
N CYS A 176 20.36 6.80 6.27
CA CYS A 176 20.31 5.43 6.78
C CYS A 176 20.61 4.41 5.66
N GLY A 177 20.12 4.64 4.44
CA GLY A 177 20.39 3.80 3.27
C GLY A 177 21.88 3.77 2.93
N VAL A 178 22.50 4.95 2.79
CA VAL A 178 23.94 5.09 2.50
C VAL A 178 24.79 4.50 3.62
N ALA A 179 24.46 4.75 4.89
CA ALA A 179 25.17 4.19 6.03
C ALA A 179 25.07 2.66 6.08
N ASN A 180 23.91 2.08 5.74
CA ASN A 180 23.75 0.63 5.67
C ASN A 180 24.57 0.03 4.52
N MET A 181 24.61 0.67 3.34
CA MET A 181 25.45 0.23 2.23
C MET A 181 26.94 0.30 2.57
N ALA A 182 27.41 1.40 3.18
CA ALA A 182 28.79 1.55 3.60
C ALA A 182 29.19 0.48 4.64
N PHE A 183 28.30 0.19 5.58
CA PHE A 183 28.51 -0.85 6.58
C PHE A 183 28.60 -2.25 5.96
N CYS A 184 27.70 -2.60 5.03
CA CYS A 184 27.76 -3.86 4.30
C CYS A 184 29.04 -4.00 3.47
N ALA A 185 29.50 -2.93 2.83
CA ALA A 185 30.75 -2.92 2.09
C ALA A 185 31.98 -3.08 3.00
N ALA A 186 31.95 -2.53 4.21
CA ALA A 186 33.05 -2.62 5.18
C ALA A 186 33.13 -3.99 5.90
N VAL A 187 32.00 -4.67 6.09
CA VAL A 187 31.95 -5.97 6.81
C VAL A 187 32.06 -7.15 5.87
N GLY A 188 32.03 -6.94 4.56
CA GLY A 188 32.41 -7.95 3.55
C GLY A 188 31.47 -9.15 3.51
N SER A 189 30.22 -8.94 3.19
CA SER A 189 29.33 -10.02 2.71
C SER A 189 28.11 -9.44 2.06
#